data_b7a1929e4c0d58521a362bb5aec7b298
#
_entry.id   b7a1929e4c0d58521a362bb5aec7b298
#
_cell.length_a   1.000
_cell.length_b   1.000
_cell.length_c   1.000
_cell.angle_alpha   90.00
_cell.angle_beta   90.00
_cell.angle_gamma   90.00
#
_symmetry.space_group_name_H-M   'P 1'
#
loop_
_entity.id
_entity.type
_entity.pdbx_description
1 polymer ?
#
loop_
_entity_poly.entity_id
_entity_poly.type
_entity_poly.pdbx_seq_one_letter_code
_entity_poly.pdbx_strand_id
1 'polypeptide(L)'
;LDQLKQMPDSTFNFDDVNLEYFKDVYVMLGHNYELFNGFSLMTGLAMHWRYTAYRNSEVEGRVRTRYNGFAPRIRVSWTPKMHYYMNGNRKVNIGSRCPTFVVDYEHGLNVLNNSGSYQRLEMSAEQVINIRKIHSLAYHVGGGFFTKQKEMYFVDFVDFANRNLPQGWNDDIGGTFQMLDGRWYNSSRHYIRGNMTYETPFLLLYPVSKLLSFIQKERVYGGVLFMPHLNPYLEFGYGIGTHLFDFGV
;
A
#
# COMPACT_ATOMS: atom_id res chain seq x y z
N LEU A 1 2.58 -4.32 -30.01
CA LEU A 1 3.01 -4.90 -28.71
C LEU A 1 3.96 -3.95 -27.96
N ASP A 2 4.77 -3.18 -28.69
CA ASP A 2 5.66 -2.18 -28.07
C ASP A 2 4.88 -0.96 -27.54
N GLN A 3 3.64 -0.74 -27.95
CA GLN A 3 2.82 0.39 -27.53
C GLN A 3 2.37 0.30 -26.06
N LEU A 4 2.33 -0.89 -25.47
CA LEU A 4 2.04 -1.08 -24.04
C LEU A 4 3.27 -0.90 -23.14
N LYS A 5 4.43 -0.78 -23.76
CA LYS A 5 5.69 -0.54 -23.13
C LYS A 5 5.90 0.97 -23.01
N GLN A 6 6.20 1.47 -21.83
CA GLN A 6 6.57 2.89 -21.60
C GLN A 6 5.46 3.92 -21.86
N MET A 7 4.20 3.52 -21.91
CA MET A 7 3.11 4.50 -21.96
C MET A 7 3.01 5.26 -20.64
N PRO A 8 2.95 6.59 -20.67
CA PRO A 8 2.61 7.36 -19.48
C PRO A 8 1.17 7.07 -19.06
N ASP A 9 0.89 7.13 -17.75
CA ASP A 9 -0.42 6.87 -17.14
C ASP A 9 -1.57 7.60 -17.84
N SER A 10 -1.30 8.81 -18.32
CA SER A 10 -2.28 9.67 -19.00
C SER A 10 -2.71 9.20 -20.39
N THR A 11 -1.94 8.30 -21.01
CA THR A 11 -2.21 7.81 -22.37
C THR A 11 -2.61 6.33 -22.40
N PHE A 12 -2.51 5.66 -21.26
CA PHE A 12 -2.91 4.26 -21.14
C PHE A 12 -4.44 4.18 -20.94
N ASN A 13 -5.14 3.61 -21.91
CA ASN A 13 -6.57 3.40 -21.82
C ASN A 13 -6.84 1.97 -21.29
N PHE A 14 -7.24 1.88 -20.03
CA PHE A 14 -7.53 0.59 -19.37
C PHE A 14 -8.84 -0.04 -19.86
N ASP A 15 -9.76 0.73 -20.41
CA ASP A 15 -11.02 0.20 -20.95
C ASP A 15 -10.81 -0.68 -22.19
N ASP A 16 -9.73 -0.40 -22.95
CA ASP A 16 -9.35 -1.19 -24.11
C ASP A 16 -8.68 -2.51 -23.73
N VAL A 17 -8.20 -2.62 -22.50
CA VAL A 17 -7.49 -3.78 -21.96
C VAL A 17 -8.33 -4.35 -20.83
N ASN A 18 -9.27 -5.23 -21.12
CA ASN A 18 -10.14 -5.87 -20.13
C ASN A 18 -9.36 -6.81 -19.17
N LEU A 19 -8.33 -6.26 -18.52
CA LEU A 19 -7.45 -6.93 -17.57
C LEU A 19 -7.85 -6.56 -16.14
N GLU A 20 -8.97 -7.11 -15.68
CA GLU A 20 -9.40 -6.90 -14.30
C GLU A 20 -8.44 -7.54 -13.29
N TYR A 21 -7.78 -8.65 -13.67
CA TYR A 21 -6.79 -9.31 -12.83
C TYR A 21 -5.84 -10.20 -13.62
N PHE A 22 -4.70 -10.43 -13.05
CA PHE A 22 -3.70 -11.38 -13.53
C PHE A 22 -3.30 -12.32 -12.39
N LYS A 23 -2.90 -13.52 -12.75
CA LYS A 23 -2.34 -14.47 -11.80
C LYS A 23 -0.89 -14.11 -11.55
N ASP A 24 -0.53 -13.83 -10.30
CA ASP A 24 0.86 -13.61 -9.88
C ASP A 24 1.33 -14.77 -8.98
N VAL A 25 2.38 -15.42 -9.40
CA VAL A 25 3.14 -16.38 -8.58
C VAL A 25 4.43 -15.69 -8.21
N TYR A 26 4.65 -15.44 -6.93
CA TYR A 26 5.84 -14.73 -6.50
C TYR A 26 6.63 -15.49 -5.42
N VAL A 27 7.92 -15.24 -5.44
CA VAL A 27 8.85 -15.68 -4.39
C VAL A 27 9.57 -14.44 -3.89
N MET A 28 9.53 -14.22 -2.60
CA MET A 28 10.22 -13.13 -1.94
C MET A 28 11.20 -13.68 -0.90
N LEU A 29 12.45 -13.29 -1.02
CA LEU A 29 13.49 -13.53 -0.02
C LEU A 29 13.81 -12.20 0.63
N GLY A 30 13.82 -12.16 1.95
CA GLY A 30 14.10 -10.92 2.66
C GLY A 30 14.89 -11.20 3.94
N HIS A 31 15.82 -10.31 4.24
CA HIS A 31 16.57 -10.28 5.48
C HIS A 31 16.36 -8.94 6.16
N ASN A 32 15.92 -8.96 7.41
CA ASN A 32 15.71 -7.76 8.21
C ASN A 32 16.71 -7.74 9.36
N TYR A 33 17.41 -6.63 9.51
CA TYR A 33 18.42 -6.42 10.53
C TYR A 33 18.20 -5.08 11.24
N GLU A 34 18.14 -5.11 12.57
CA GLU A 34 18.11 -3.90 13.38
C GLU A 34 19.54 -3.42 13.64
N LEU A 35 19.93 -2.29 13.02
CA LEU A 35 21.27 -1.71 13.14
C LEU A 35 21.47 -1.05 14.51
N PHE A 36 20.48 -0.30 14.96
CA PHE A 36 20.42 0.28 16.31
C PHE A 36 18.96 0.42 16.71
N ASN A 37 18.72 0.78 17.97
CA ASN A 37 17.38 0.80 18.53
C ASN A 37 16.39 1.64 17.73
N GLY A 38 15.38 0.97 17.17
CA GLY A 38 14.33 1.58 16.35
C GLY A 38 14.75 1.86 14.90
N PHE A 39 15.97 1.48 14.47
CA PHE A 39 16.40 1.61 13.09
C PHE A 39 16.67 0.24 12.48
N SER A 40 15.89 -0.14 11.50
CA SER A 40 16.02 -1.42 10.81
C SER A 40 16.27 -1.25 9.32
N LEU A 41 17.08 -2.16 8.80
CA LEU A 41 17.38 -2.31 7.39
C LEU A 41 16.85 -3.66 6.92
N MET A 42 15.99 -3.65 5.92
CA MET A 42 15.55 -4.84 5.22
C MET A 42 16.12 -4.84 3.82
N THR A 43 16.77 -5.93 3.47
CA THR A 43 17.19 -6.20 2.09
C THR A 43 16.39 -7.38 1.58
N GLY A 44 15.90 -7.29 0.36
CA GLY A 44 15.03 -8.31 -0.20
C GLY A 44 15.22 -8.48 -1.70
N LEU A 45 14.70 -9.58 -2.20
CA LEU A 45 14.63 -9.90 -3.60
C LEU A 45 13.24 -10.46 -3.89
N ALA A 46 12.52 -9.86 -4.82
CA ALA A 46 11.24 -10.34 -5.29
C ALA A 46 11.34 -10.86 -6.72
N MET A 47 10.80 -12.03 -6.95
CA MET A 47 10.61 -12.62 -8.28
C MET A 47 9.13 -12.83 -8.52
N HIS A 48 8.64 -12.36 -9.63
CA HIS A 48 7.25 -12.45 -10.03
C HIS A 48 7.11 -13.18 -11.37
N TRP A 49 6.13 -14.08 -11.44
CA TRP A 49 5.66 -14.70 -12.67
C TRP A 49 4.18 -14.40 -12.83
N ARG A 50 3.89 -13.41 -13.66
CA ARG A 50 2.55 -12.87 -13.85
C ARG A 50 1.98 -13.37 -15.16
N TYR A 51 0.76 -13.89 -15.10
CA TYR A 51 0.03 -14.45 -16.24
C TYR A 51 -1.31 -13.75 -16.36
N THR A 52 -1.70 -13.38 -17.59
CA THR A 52 -3.05 -12.87 -17.82
C THR A 52 -4.07 -13.95 -17.49
N ALA A 53 -5.08 -13.61 -16.68
CA ALA A 53 -6.12 -14.56 -16.30
C ALA A 53 -7.17 -14.77 -17.41
N TYR A 54 -7.32 -13.81 -18.31
CA TYR A 54 -8.30 -13.83 -19.38
C TYR A 54 -7.66 -14.09 -20.75
N ARG A 55 -8.19 -15.10 -21.46
CA ARG A 55 -7.99 -15.35 -22.86
C ARG A 55 -9.17 -14.78 -23.65
N ASN A 56 -9.23 -13.49 -23.86
CA ASN A 56 -10.13 -12.93 -24.86
C ASN A 56 -9.38 -12.82 -26.18
N SER A 57 -9.91 -13.46 -27.23
CA SER A 57 -9.30 -13.52 -28.56
C SER A 57 -9.05 -12.14 -29.20
N GLU A 58 -9.78 -11.12 -28.80
CA GLU A 58 -9.59 -9.74 -29.27
C GLU A 58 -8.36 -9.05 -28.69
N VAL A 59 -7.92 -9.49 -27.50
CA VAL A 59 -6.78 -8.92 -26.77
C VAL A 59 -5.49 -9.72 -26.97
N GLU A 60 -5.60 -10.95 -27.45
CA GLU A 60 -4.48 -11.90 -27.62
C GLU A 60 -3.34 -11.37 -28.52
N GLY A 61 -3.62 -10.43 -29.42
CA GLY A 61 -2.62 -9.77 -30.26
C GLY A 61 -1.97 -8.51 -29.65
N ARG A 62 -2.58 -7.92 -28.62
CA ARG A 62 -2.17 -6.62 -28.06
C ARG A 62 -1.44 -6.70 -26.74
N VAL A 63 -1.65 -7.75 -25.95
CA VAL A 63 -1.10 -7.89 -24.61
C VAL A 63 -0.30 -9.18 -24.51
N ARG A 64 0.90 -9.10 -23.93
CA ARG A 64 1.69 -10.30 -23.68
C ARG A 64 0.99 -11.15 -22.61
N THR A 65 0.97 -12.45 -22.83
CA THR A 65 0.35 -13.41 -21.91
C THR A 65 1.16 -13.64 -20.63
N ARG A 66 2.43 -13.23 -20.61
CA ARG A 66 3.34 -13.45 -19.50
C ARG A 66 4.27 -12.26 -19.27
N TYR A 67 4.33 -11.82 -18.01
CA TYR A 67 5.23 -10.79 -17.53
C TYR A 67 6.02 -11.33 -16.34
N ASN A 68 7.34 -11.25 -16.42
CA ASN A 68 8.20 -11.65 -15.31
C ASN A 68 8.70 -10.40 -14.60
N GLY A 69 8.94 -10.48 -13.30
CA GLY A 69 9.55 -9.43 -12.50
C GLY A 69 10.73 -9.98 -11.73
N PHE A 70 11.82 -9.22 -11.68
CA PHE A 70 12.96 -9.49 -10.84
C PHE A 70 13.37 -8.16 -10.21
N ALA A 71 13.09 -8.01 -8.93
CA ALA A 71 13.24 -6.73 -8.24
C ALA A 71 13.96 -6.89 -6.90
N PRO A 72 15.27 -6.56 -6.82
CA PRO A 72 15.92 -6.26 -5.56
C PRO A 72 15.28 -5.05 -4.90
N ARG A 73 15.15 -5.13 -3.57
CA ARG A 73 14.48 -4.14 -2.73
C ARG A 73 15.29 -3.87 -1.48
N ILE A 74 15.37 -2.61 -1.12
CA ILE A 74 15.98 -2.15 0.13
C ILE A 74 14.96 -1.27 0.84
N ARG A 75 14.69 -1.60 2.10
CA ARG A 75 13.77 -0.83 2.94
C ARG A 75 14.47 -0.43 4.22
N VAL A 76 14.41 0.85 4.52
CA VAL A 76 14.90 1.44 5.76
C VAL A 76 13.70 1.87 6.58
N SER A 77 13.65 1.48 7.83
CA SER A 77 12.59 1.88 8.76
C SER A 77 13.23 2.47 10.02
N TRP A 78 12.75 3.63 10.42
CA TRP A 78 13.25 4.33 11.60
C TRP A 78 12.13 4.84 12.48
N THR A 79 12.11 4.35 13.71
CA THR A 79 11.19 4.80 14.77
C THR A 79 12.01 5.45 15.89
N PRO A 80 12.11 6.78 15.94
CA PRO A 80 12.86 7.46 16.98
C PRO A 80 12.35 7.12 18.38
N LYS A 81 13.24 7.11 19.36
CA LYS A 81 12.92 6.87 20.78
C LYS A 81 12.09 5.61 21.01
N MET A 82 12.42 4.53 20.32
CA MET A 82 11.81 3.22 20.52
C MET A 82 12.09 2.72 21.95
N HIS A 83 11.04 2.43 22.70
CA HIS A 83 11.14 1.77 23.98
C HIS A 83 11.14 0.26 23.81
N TYR A 84 12.00 -0.42 24.55
CA TYR A 84 12.10 -1.87 24.51
C TYR A 84 12.43 -2.43 25.89
N TYR A 85 12.20 -3.71 26.09
CA TYR A 85 12.74 -4.47 27.21
C TYR A 85 13.41 -5.76 26.72
N MET A 86 14.27 -6.31 27.57
CA MET A 86 14.92 -7.58 27.30
C MET A 86 14.18 -8.70 28.01
N ASN A 87 13.82 -9.73 27.25
CA ASN A 87 13.30 -10.98 27.78
C ASN A 87 14.33 -12.09 27.50
N GLY A 88 15.22 -12.33 28.46
CA GLY A 88 16.43 -13.11 28.24
C GLY A 88 17.32 -12.46 27.17
N ASN A 89 17.66 -13.20 26.13
CA ASN A 89 18.45 -12.69 25.00
C ASN A 89 17.61 -12.06 23.88
N ARG A 90 16.28 -11.97 24.05
CA ARG A 90 15.38 -11.44 23.04
C ARG A 90 14.97 -10.02 23.40
N LYS A 91 15.23 -9.08 22.47
CA LYS A 91 14.69 -7.73 22.54
C LYS A 91 13.20 -7.74 22.16
N VAL A 92 12.36 -7.09 22.96
CA VAL A 92 10.93 -6.90 22.71
C VAL A 92 10.64 -5.41 22.66
N ASN A 93 10.27 -4.91 21.48
CA ASN A 93 9.90 -3.51 21.29
C ASN A 93 8.50 -3.28 21.88
N ILE A 94 8.37 -2.21 22.68
CA ILE A 94 7.09 -1.80 23.30
C ILE A 94 6.38 -0.80 22.41
N GLY A 95 7.12 0.15 21.83
CA GLY A 95 6.60 1.22 20.98
C GLY A 95 7.30 2.55 21.20
N SER A 96 6.87 3.55 20.45
CA SER A 96 7.38 4.91 20.53
C SER A 96 6.23 5.91 20.45
N ARG A 97 6.46 7.12 20.98
CA ARG A 97 5.56 8.26 20.76
C ARG A 97 5.92 9.07 19.51
N CYS A 98 6.94 8.66 18.79
CA CYS A 98 7.36 9.28 17.52
C CYS A 98 6.80 8.50 16.35
N PRO A 99 6.61 9.13 15.20
CA PRO A 99 6.23 8.42 13.98
C PRO A 99 7.33 7.46 13.53
N THR A 100 6.93 6.41 12.84
CA THR A 100 7.82 5.53 12.10
C THR A 100 7.98 6.07 10.69
N PHE A 101 9.21 6.34 10.29
CA PHE A 101 9.57 6.75 8.94
C PHE A 101 10.06 5.54 8.17
N VAL A 102 9.58 5.38 6.95
CA VAL A 102 9.97 4.27 6.07
C VAL A 102 10.42 4.84 4.74
N VAL A 103 11.55 4.36 4.25
CA VAL A 103 12.04 4.61 2.89
C VAL A 103 12.21 3.27 2.22
N ASP A 104 11.57 3.08 1.08
CA ASP A 104 11.54 1.84 0.33
C ASP A 104 12.04 2.09 -1.09
N TYR A 105 13.11 1.41 -1.47
CA TYR A 105 13.69 1.48 -2.81
C TYR A 105 13.60 0.12 -3.49
N GLU A 106 13.00 0.09 -4.66
CA GLU A 106 12.85 -1.09 -5.48
C GLU A 106 13.46 -0.87 -6.87
N HIS A 107 14.23 -1.83 -7.32
CA HIS A 107 14.88 -1.79 -8.62
C HIS A 107 14.46 -2.98 -9.47
N GLY A 108 13.50 -2.77 -10.37
CA GLY A 108 13.16 -3.76 -11.40
C GLY A 108 14.29 -3.92 -12.40
N LEU A 109 14.79 -5.13 -12.56
CA LEU A 109 15.88 -5.48 -13.46
C LEU A 109 15.34 -6.30 -14.64
N ASN A 110 15.72 -5.91 -15.84
CA ASN A 110 15.42 -6.67 -17.07
C ASN A 110 16.41 -7.84 -17.24
N VAL A 111 16.33 -8.81 -16.33
CA VAL A 111 17.17 -10.02 -16.33
C VAL A 111 16.40 -11.22 -16.89
N LEU A 112 15.09 -11.23 -16.67
CA LEU A 112 14.20 -12.29 -17.14
C LEU A 112 13.51 -11.86 -18.44
N ASN A 113 13.16 -12.82 -19.29
CA ASN A 113 12.38 -12.52 -20.48
C ASN A 113 11.05 -11.84 -20.10
N ASN A 114 10.72 -10.74 -20.77
CA ASN A 114 9.54 -9.90 -20.50
C ASN A 114 9.54 -9.27 -19.08
N SER A 115 10.69 -8.92 -18.53
CA SER A 115 10.78 -8.16 -17.29
C SER A 115 10.97 -6.66 -17.55
N GLY A 116 10.42 -5.85 -16.66
CA GLY A 116 10.57 -4.39 -16.70
C GLY A 116 11.94 -3.93 -16.20
N SER A 117 12.32 -2.71 -16.56
CA SER A 117 13.50 -2.01 -16.02
C SER A 117 13.06 -0.66 -15.48
N TYR A 118 12.91 -0.57 -14.17
CA TYR A 118 12.45 0.62 -13.48
C TYR A 118 13.14 0.79 -12.12
N GLN A 119 13.06 1.98 -11.58
CA GLN A 119 13.50 2.27 -10.22
C GLN A 119 12.40 3.07 -9.53
N ARG A 120 11.96 2.61 -8.37
CA ARG A 120 10.93 3.25 -7.56
C ARG A 120 11.47 3.56 -6.18
N LEU A 121 11.23 4.77 -5.73
CA LEU A 121 11.48 5.20 -4.36
C LEU A 121 10.14 5.60 -3.74
N GLU A 122 9.83 5.03 -2.59
CA GLU A 122 8.66 5.38 -1.78
C GLU A 122 9.10 5.81 -0.38
N MET A 123 8.48 6.86 0.14
CA MET A 123 8.71 7.35 1.49
C MET A 123 7.37 7.45 2.20
N SER A 124 7.31 7.01 3.44
CA SER A 124 6.10 7.11 4.25
C SER A 124 6.41 7.39 5.71
N ALA A 125 5.40 7.92 6.40
CA ALA A 125 5.39 8.12 7.82
C ALA A 125 4.07 7.62 8.39
N GLU A 126 4.15 6.84 9.46
CA GLU A 126 2.99 6.27 10.13
C GLU A 126 3.09 6.45 11.65
N GLN A 127 1.96 6.67 12.27
CA GLN A 127 1.88 6.75 13.73
C GLN A 127 0.47 6.47 14.22
N VAL A 128 0.39 5.86 15.40
CA VAL A 128 -0.83 5.77 16.20
C VAL A 128 -0.68 6.64 17.45
N ILE A 129 -1.51 7.67 17.56
CA ILE A 129 -1.55 8.60 18.70
C ILE A 129 -2.71 8.24 19.58
N ASN A 130 -2.44 7.74 20.78
CA ASN A 130 -3.46 7.48 21.78
C ASN A 130 -3.78 8.76 22.58
N ILE A 131 -5.01 9.26 22.43
CA ILE A 131 -5.51 10.44 23.11
C ILE A 131 -6.41 9.99 24.25
N ARG A 132 -6.05 10.34 25.50
CA ARG A 132 -6.87 10.08 26.71
C ARG A 132 -7.30 8.62 26.88
N LYS A 133 -6.47 7.64 26.53
CA LYS A 133 -6.68 6.20 26.70
C LYS A 133 -7.85 5.57 25.92
N ILE A 134 -8.82 6.34 25.48
CA ILE A 134 -10.05 5.86 24.83
C ILE A 134 -10.21 6.38 23.39
N HIS A 135 -9.38 7.29 22.97
CA HIS A 135 -9.36 7.83 21.62
C HIS A 135 -8.03 7.52 20.97
N SER A 136 -8.05 7.08 19.76
CA SER A 136 -6.84 6.90 18.97
C SER A 136 -6.95 7.58 17.61
N LEU A 137 -5.85 8.14 17.17
CA LEU A 137 -5.69 8.69 15.84
C LEU A 137 -4.54 7.95 15.16
N ALA A 138 -4.84 7.15 14.17
CA ALA A 138 -3.86 6.52 13.32
C ALA A 138 -3.75 7.29 12.01
N TYR A 139 -2.54 7.52 11.55
CA TYR A 139 -2.31 8.07 10.22
C TYR A 139 -1.17 7.36 9.51
N HIS A 140 -1.29 7.28 8.21
CA HIS A 140 -0.26 6.80 7.30
C HIS A 140 -0.23 7.72 6.09
N VAL A 141 0.86 8.43 5.91
CA VAL A 141 1.07 9.38 4.82
C VAL A 141 2.36 9.04 4.11
N GLY A 142 2.32 9.05 2.80
CA GLY A 142 3.49 8.75 2.01
C GLY A 142 3.33 9.14 0.55
N GLY A 143 4.40 8.96 -0.17
CA GLY A 143 4.43 9.18 -1.60
C GLY A 143 5.58 8.47 -2.23
N GLY A 144 5.50 8.28 -3.52
CA GLY A 144 6.50 7.58 -4.28
C GLY A 144 6.73 8.23 -5.64
N PHE A 145 7.88 7.93 -6.20
CA PHE A 145 8.21 8.34 -7.55
C PHE A 145 9.14 7.34 -8.21
N PHE A 146 9.03 7.28 -9.52
CA PHE A 146 9.89 6.46 -10.35
C PHE A 146 11.06 7.30 -10.85
N THR A 147 12.29 6.96 -10.43
CA THR A 147 13.50 7.68 -10.83
C THR A 147 13.98 7.28 -12.21
N LYS A 148 13.65 6.08 -12.65
CA LYS A 148 14.02 5.54 -13.96
C LYS A 148 12.88 4.69 -14.49
N GLN A 149 12.52 4.91 -15.75
CA GLN A 149 11.45 4.21 -16.46
C GLN A 149 11.96 3.83 -17.86
N LYS A 150 12.96 2.95 -17.92
CA LYS A 150 13.54 2.58 -19.22
C LYS A 150 12.63 1.59 -19.96
N GLU A 151 12.02 0.69 -19.24
CA GLU A 151 11.12 -0.34 -19.76
C GLU A 151 10.14 -0.72 -18.66
N MET A 152 8.90 -0.28 -18.78
CA MET A 152 7.85 -0.53 -17.80
C MET A 152 6.62 -1.12 -18.45
N TYR A 153 6.06 -2.12 -17.82
CA TYR A 153 4.76 -2.68 -18.19
C TYR A 153 3.71 -2.18 -17.20
N PHE A 154 2.43 -2.19 -17.58
CA PHE A 154 1.35 -1.77 -16.69
C PHE A 154 1.31 -2.55 -15.35
N VAL A 155 1.76 -3.80 -15.36
CA VAL A 155 1.87 -4.64 -14.14
C VAL A 155 2.94 -4.16 -13.16
N ASP A 156 3.83 -3.26 -13.58
CA ASP A 156 4.86 -2.67 -12.75
C ASP A 156 4.42 -1.30 -12.17
N PHE A 157 3.25 -0.80 -12.58
CA PHE A 157 2.67 0.42 -12.02
C PHE A 157 2.24 0.17 -10.57
N VAL A 158 2.26 1.21 -9.77
CA VAL A 158 1.69 1.15 -8.42
C VAL A 158 0.18 1.18 -8.55
N ASP A 159 -0.47 0.11 -8.13
CA ASP A 159 -1.92 -0.01 -8.09
C ASP A 159 -2.41 0.31 -6.66
N PHE A 160 -3.24 1.34 -6.54
CA PHE A 160 -3.72 1.82 -5.24
C PHE A 160 -4.98 1.12 -4.75
N ALA A 161 -5.69 0.43 -5.63
CA ALA A 161 -6.85 -0.39 -5.29
C ALA A 161 -6.47 -1.84 -4.94
N ASN A 162 -5.21 -2.22 -5.13
CA ASN A 162 -4.75 -3.56 -4.84
C ASN A 162 -4.71 -3.80 -3.32
N ARG A 163 -5.48 -4.76 -2.85
CA ARG A 163 -5.52 -5.17 -1.46
C ARG A 163 -4.26 -5.89 -0.99
N ASN A 164 -3.50 -6.46 -1.93
CA ASN A 164 -2.22 -7.13 -1.65
C ASN A 164 -1.05 -6.15 -1.71
N LEU A 165 -1.18 -5.02 -1.06
CA LEU A 165 -0.14 -3.99 -1.05
C LEU A 165 1.14 -4.48 -0.35
N PRO A 166 2.30 -3.93 -0.74
CA PRO A 166 3.55 -4.19 -0.04
C PRO A 166 3.44 -3.86 1.46
N GLN A 167 4.26 -4.51 2.26
CA GLN A 167 4.31 -4.31 3.72
C GLN A 167 4.28 -2.83 4.11
N GLY A 168 3.41 -2.49 5.05
CA GLY A 168 3.24 -1.15 5.59
C GLY A 168 1.92 -0.46 5.25
N TRP A 169 1.21 -0.96 4.23
CA TRP A 169 -0.16 -0.56 3.93
C TRP A 169 -1.04 -1.78 4.16
N ASN A 170 -1.97 -1.69 5.07
CA ASN A 170 -2.83 -2.82 5.42
C ASN A 170 -4.18 -2.75 4.69
N ASP A 171 -4.85 -3.89 4.63
CA ASP A 171 -6.15 -4.05 3.97
C ASP A 171 -7.32 -3.71 4.91
N ASP A 172 -7.03 -3.32 6.15
CA ASP A 172 -8.05 -2.98 7.12
C ASP A 172 -8.82 -1.73 6.69
N ILE A 173 -10.05 -1.64 7.11
CA ILE A 173 -10.89 -0.46 6.88
C ILE A 173 -10.16 0.79 7.40
N GLY A 174 -9.97 1.76 6.52
CA GLY A 174 -9.18 2.97 6.79
C GLY A 174 -7.69 2.87 6.47
N GLY A 175 -7.18 1.68 6.14
CA GLY A 175 -5.78 1.46 5.75
C GLY A 175 -5.52 1.56 4.25
N THR A 176 -6.55 1.28 3.43
CA THR A 176 -6.53 1.33 1.98
C THR A 176 -7.76 2.05 1.44
N PHE A 177 -7.76 2.34 0.15
CA PHE A 177 -8.93 2.91 -0.52
C PHE A 177 -9.95 1.81 -0.80
N GLN A 178 -11.18 1.97 -0.30
CA GLN A 178 -12.22 0.96 -0.39
C GLN A 178 -13.06 1.07 -1.67
N MET A 179 -13.28 2.30 -2.15
CA MET A 179 -14.15 2.60 -3.29
C MET A 179 -13.39 3.05 -4.54
N LEU A 180 -12.06 2.93 -4.52
CA LEU A 180 -11.23 3.33 -5.62
C LEU A 180 -11.40 2.41 -6.83
N ASP A 181 -11.63 2.97 -8.02
CA ASP A 181 -11.60 2.19 -9.26
C ASP A 181 -10.15 1.88 -9.66
N GLY A 182 -9.73 0.65 -9.44
CA GLY A 182 -8.36 0.19 -9.69
C GLY A 182 -7.93 0.26 -11.14
N ARG A 183 -8.87 0.34 -12.07
CA ARG A 183 -8.55 0.47 -13.49
C ARG A 183 -7.97 1.83 -13.84
N TRP A 184 -8.39 2.88 -13.12
CA TRP A 184 -7.99 4.25 -13.40
C TRP A 184 -6.89 4.77 -12.48
N TYR A 185 -6.86 4.28 -11.23
CA TYR A 185 -5.95 4.79 -10.21
C TYR A 185 -4.72 3.90 -10.04
N ASN A 186 -3.75 4.12 -10.89
CA ASN A 186 -2.43 3.52 -10.83
C ASN A 186 -1.38 4.53 -11.31
N SER A 187 -0.15 4.37 -10.94
CA SER A 187 0.90 5.34 -11.25
C SER A 187 2.21 4.70 -11.68
N SER A 188 2.77 5.25 -12.74
CA SER A 188 4.13 4.97 -13.21
C SER A 188 5.10 6.13 -12.97
N ARG A 189 4.64 7.27 -12.42
CA ARG A 189 5.48 8.46 -12.23
C ARG A 189 5.67 8.83 -10.76
N HIS A 190 4.77 9.64 -10.23
CA HIS A 190 4.80 10.06 -8.84
C HIS A 190 3.39 10.16 -8.29
N TYR A 191 3.28 9.98 -6.99
CA TYR A 191 2.01 10.01 -6.29
C TYR A 191 2.22 10.40 -4.83
N ILE A 192 1.17 10.91 -4.22
CA ILE A 192 1.07 11.14 -2.78
C ILE A 192 -0.22 10.48 -2.32
N ARG A 193 -0.14 9.71 -1.24
CA ARG A 193 -1.30 9.07 -0.63
C ARG A 193 -1.27 9.25 0.87
N GLY A 194 -2.43 9.26 1.47
CA GLY A 194 -2.56 9.34 2.92
C GLY A 194 -3.87 8.73 3.38
N ASN A 195 -3.81 8.07 4.53
CA ASN A 195 -4.96 7.53 5.23
C ASN A 195 -4.92 7.98 6.66
N MET A 196 -6.08 8.30 7.21
CA MET A 196 -6.25 8.70 8.60
C MET A 196 -7.48 8.02 9.18
N THR A 197 -7.35 7.45 10.37
CA THR A 197 -8.44 6.81 11.09
C THR A 197 -8.50 7.36 12.50
N TYR A 198 -9.64 7.91 12.87
CA TYR A 198 -9.93 8.33 14.24
C TYR A 198 -10.89 7.34 14.89
N GLU A 199 -10.48 6.76 15.99
CA GLU A 199 -11.25 5.77 16.74
C GLU A 199 -11.64 6.34 18.11
N THR A 200 -12.90 6.17 18.46
CA THR A 200 -13.47 6.64 19.74
C THR A 200 -14.60 5.70 20.18
N PRO A 201 -14.89 5.60 21.50
CA PRO A 201 -16.03 4.81 21.97
C PRO A 201 -17.36 5.27 21.41
N PHE A 202 -17.60 6.57 21.41
CA PHE A 202 -18.84 7.18 20.89
C PHE A 202 -18.53 8.55 20.28
N LEU A 203 -19.04 8.80 19.09
CA LEU A 203 -18.95 10.07 18.38
C LEU A 203 -20.35 10.50 17.90
N LEU A 204 -20.86 9.84 16.86
CA LEU A 204 -22.18 10.12 16.29
C LEU A 204 -23.31 9.43 17.06
N LEU A 205 -23.03 8.27 17.61
CA LEU A 205 -24.00 7.47 18.38
C LEU A 205 -24.07 7.83 19.87
N TYR A 206 -23.36 8.87 20.30
CA TYR A 206 -23.40 9.34 21.69
C TYR A 206 -24.83 9.55 22.23
N PRO A 207 -25.78 10.16 21.48
CA PRO A 207 -27.14 10.38 21.99
C PRO A 207 -27.90 9.08 22.30
N VAL A 208 -27.59 8.01 21.60
CA VAL A 208 -28.25 6.69 21.72
C VAL A 208 -27.35 5.63 22.39
N SER A 209 -26.22 6.04 22.94
CA SER A 209 -25.20 5.15 23.52
C SER A 209 -25.75 4.20 24.58
N LYS A 210 -26.75 4.66 25.37
CA LYS A 210 -27.40 3.83 26.41
C LYS A 210 -28.18 2.64 25.83
N LEU A 211 -28.70 2.76 24.60
CA LEU A 211 -29.45 1.70 23.91
C LEU A 211 -28.51 0.77 23.13
N LEU A 212 -27.31 1.25 22.79
CA LEU A 212 -26.36 0.57 21.92
C LEU A 212 -25.14 0.03 22.69
N SER A 213 -25.38 -0.60 23.84
CA SER A 213 -24.32 -1.13 24.70
C SER A 213 -23.43 -2.19 24.05
N PHE A 214 -23.84 -2.73 22.91
CA PHE A 214 -23.05 -3.68 22.13
C PHE A 214 -21.97 -3.01 21.25
N ILE A 215 -22.06 -1.69 21.05
CA ILE A 215 -21.04 -0.95 20.29
C ILE A 215 -19.89 -0.64 21.25
N GLN A 216 -18.68 -1.04 20.82
CA GLN A 216 -17.45 -0.77 21.58
C GLN A 216 -16.75 0.48 21.12
N LYS A 217 -16.79 0.74 19.80
CA LYS A 217 -16.04 1.85 19.19
C LYS A 217 -16.64 2.27 17.86
N GLU A 218 -16.50 3.56 17.62
CA GLU A 218 -16.77 4.17 16.33
C GLU A 218 -15.47 4.59 15.69
N ARG A 219 -15.39 4.46 14.35
CA ARG A 219 -14.26 4.88 13.55
C ARG A 219 -14.70 5.84 12.47
N VAL A 220 -13.96 6.92 12.32
CA VAL A 220 -14.07 7.82 11.17
C VAL A 220 -12.74 7.75 10.42
N TYR A 221 -12.79 7.49 9.13
CA TYR A 221 -11.59 7.40 8.32
C TYR A 221 -11.68 8.28 7.08
N GLY A 222 -10.54 8.73 6.63
CA GLY A 222 -10.38 9.48 5.42
C GLY A 222 -9.15 9.01 4.66
N GLY A 223 -9.27 8.99 3.34
CA GLY A 223 -8.19 8.68 2.42
C GLY A 223 -8.02 9.79 1.39
N VAL A 224 -6.79 10.04 0.99
CA VAL A 224 -6.45 11.00 -0.06
C VAL A 224 -5.40 10.42 -0.98
N LEU A 225 -5.62 10.59 -2.29
CA LEU A 225 -4.67 10.18 -3.33
C LEU A 225 -4.52 11.30 -4.37
N PHE A 226 -3.29 11.71 -4.59
CA PHE A 226 -2.91 12.67 -5.62
C PHE A 226 -2.02 12.01 -6.65
N MET A 227 -2.38 12.16 -7.92
CA MET A 227 -1.61 11.70 -9.07
C MET A 227 -1.59 12.77 -10.17
N PRO A 228 -0.56 12.80 -11.04
CA PRO A 228 -0.36 13.91 -11.98
C PRO A 228 -1.47 14.12 -13.01
N HIS A 229 -2.18 13.05 -13.40
CA HIS A 229 -3.07 13.05 -14.56
C HIS A 229 -4.54 12.86 -14.23
N LEU A 230 -4.85 12.65 -12.96
CA LEU A 230 -6.21 12.43 -12.47
C LEU A 230 -6.58 13.49 -11.44
N ASN A 231 -7.87 13.72 -11.31
CA ASN A 231 -8.38 14.56 -10.24
C ASN A 231 -8.00 13.94 -8.88
N PRO A 232 -7.73 14.77 -7.87
CA PRO A 232 -7.50 14.29 -6.52
C PRO A 232 -8.65 13.38 -6.06
N TYR A 233 -8.31 12.18 -5.62
CA TYR A 233 -9.29 11.27 -5.05
C TYR A 233 -9.36 11.49 -3.54
N LEU A 234 -10.58 11.61 -3.04
CA LEU A 234 -10.87 11.76 -1.62
C LEU A 234 -11.91 10.72 -1.23
N GLU A 235 -11.65 10.01 -0.16
CA GLU A 235 -12.54 9.01 0.40
C GLU A 235 -12.78 9.29 1.88
N PHE A 236 -14.04 9.21 2.30
CA PHE A 236 -14.41 9.30 3.70
C PHE A 236 -15.30 8.12 4.04
N GLY A 237 -15.13 7.59 5.23
CA GLY A 237 -15.93 6.48 5.68
C GLY A 237 -16.17 6.52 7.19
N TYR A 238 -17.16 5.74 7.60
CA TYR A 238 -17.56 5.57 8.98
C TYR A 238 -17.71 4.09 9.30
N GLY A 239 -17.22 3.67 10.45
CA GLY A 239 -17.26 2.29 10.89
C GLY A 239 -17.74 2.15 12.32
N ILE A 240 -18.39 1.05 12.60
CA ILE A 240 -18.85 0.66 13.94
C ILE A 240 -18.21 -0.67 14.29
N GLY A 241 -17.47 -0.70 15.38
CA GLY A 241 -16.91 -1.91 15.97
C GLY A 241 -17.82 -2.43 17.08
N THR A 242 -18.19 -3.69 17.01
CA THR A 242 -18.93 -4.41 18.05
C THR A 242 -18.06 -5.48 18.69
N HIS A 243 -18.59 -6.18 19.72
CA HIS A 243 -17.86 -7.32 20.32
C HIS A 243 -17.62 -8.49 19.37
N LEU A 244 -18.42 -8.61 18.31
CA LEU A 244 -18.39 -9.76 17.40
C LEU A 244 -17.95 -9.39 15.99
N PHE A 245 -18.25 -8.17 15.54
CA PHE A 245 -18.01 -7.75 14.15
C PHE A 245 -17.59 -6.28 14.07
N ASP A 246 -16.76 -5.96 13.10
CA ASP A 246 -16.47 -4.60 12.67
C ASP A 246 -17.20 -4.32 11.36
N PHE A 247 -18.00 -3.27 11.32
CA PHE A 247 -18.71 -2.81 10.13
C PHE A 247 -18.17 -1.47 9.70
N GLY A 248 -17.92 -1.29 8.40
CA GLY A 248 -17.52 -0.02 7.81
C GLY A 248 -18.34 0.28 6.55
N VAL A 249 -18.60 1.57 6.30
CA VAL A 249 -19.24 2.13 5.10
C VAL A 249 -18.42 3.30 4.59
#